data_bd7d63007029fcdfd41f12377106cf1c
#
_entry.id   bd7d63007029fcdfd41f12377106cf1c
#
_cell.length_a   1.000
_cell.length_b   1.000
_cell.length_c   1.000
_cell.angle_alpha   90.00
_cell.angle_beta   90.00
_cell.angle_gamma   90.00
#
_symmetry.space_group_name_H-M   'P 1'
#
loop_
_entity.id
_entity.type
_entity.pdbx_description
1 polymer ?
#
loop_
_entity_poly.entity_id
_entity_poly.type
_entity_poly.pdbx_seq_one_letter_code
_entity_poly.pdbx_strand_id
1 'polypeptide(L)'
;NEVNGTLPAGSVYDYGGSQWQLAGFVAEQVTGKSWKQIVEQYLVEPCALEVFEFGNMWSSLGAWDGTPDSLRGQSNPNIEGGAISNMQDYAKILTAHLRGGWCGGNRILSIDGVEKLQTNRTEEFQRNYGMGWRISYSTDKTPYLYWDPGAFGAVAWIDTLRGIGGYMAIDDYDTSSSSAAINLLIFEVIPLIESAVDTARGKLP
;
A
#
# COMPACT_ATOMS: atom_id res chain seq x y z
N ASN A 1 -5.24 9.87 16.63
CA ASN A 1 -6.60 9.45 17.03
C ASN A 1 -6.45 8.47 18.17
N GLU A 2 -6.85 8.87 19.37
CA GLU A 2 -6.95 7.95 20.49
C GLU A 2 -8.05 6.94 20.16
N VAL A 3 -7.70 5.66 20.20
CA VAL A 3 -8.71 4.59 20.18
C VAL A 3 -9.61 4.85 21.38
N ASN A 4 -10.84 5.26 21.12
CA ASN A 4 -11.79 5.48 22.20
C ASN A 4 -12.15 4.13 22.81
N GLY A 5 -11.44 3.75 23.88
CA GLY A 5 -11.56 2.45 24.56
C GLY A 5 -12.94 2.15 25.17
N THR A 6 -13.94 3.00 24.87
CA THR A 6 -15.31 2.82 25.34
C THR A 6 -16.19 2.02 24.38
N LEU A 7 -15.74 1.78 23.14
CA LEU A 7 -16.53 1.02 22.16
C LEU A 7 -16.01 -0.41 22.04
N PRO A 8 -16.89 -1.41 21.93
CA PRO A 8 -16.48 -2.78 21.69
C PRO A 8 -15.68 -2.92 20.37
N ALA A 9 -14.71 -3.83 20.34
CA ALA A 9 -13.97 -4.14 19.14
C ALA A 9 -14.94 -4.59 18.02
N GLY A 10 -14.73 -4.07 16.80
CA GLY A 10 -15.59 -4.36 15.65
C GLY A 10 -16.90 -3.58 15.58
N SER A 11 -17.16 -2.64 16.51
CA SER A 11 -18.42 -1.87 16.49
C SER A 11 -18.37 -0.62 15.62
N VAL A 12 -17.19 -0.14 15.26
CA VAL A 12 -17.00 1.05 14.41
C VAL A 12 -15.81 0.84 13.46
N TYR A 13 -15.88 1.49 12.32
CA TYR A 13 -14.73 1.65 11.45
C TYR A 13 -14.04 2.98 11.74
N ASP A 14 -12.77 2.91 12.07
CA ASP A 14 -11.90 4.09 12.21
C ASP A 14 -10.61 3.86 11.41
N TYR A 15 -10.31 4.78 10.49
CA TYR A 15 -9.10 4.76 9.69
C TYR A 15 -7.99 5.55 10.38
N GLY A 16 -6.83 4.95 10.50
CA GLY A 16 -5.66 5.64 11.10
C GLY A 16 -4.39 4.79 11.05
N GLY A 17 -3.30 5.31 11.57
CA GLY A 17 -1.98 4.69 11.53
C GLY A 17 -1.67 3.79 12.73
N SER A 18 -2.34 4.02 13.86
CA SER A 18 -2.00 3.36 15.12
C SER A 18 -2.07 1.82 15.04
N GLN A 19 -3.02 1.28 14.29
CA GLN A 19 -3.16 -0.17 14.09
C GLN A 19 -2.00 -0.77 13.32
N TRP A 20 -1.43 -0.04 12.35
CA TRP A 20 -0.24 -0.48 11.60
C TRP A 20 0.99 -0.50 12.49
N GLN A 21 1.16 0.53 13.33
CA GLN A 21 2.24 0.58 14.29
C GLN A 21 2.15 -0.56 15.31
N LEU A 22 0.93 -0.85 15.79
CA LEU A 22 0.67 -1.99 16.66
C LEU A 22 0.95 -3.33 15.97
N ALA A 23 0.53 -3.49 14.71
CA ALA A 23 0.78 -4.70 13.94
C ALA A 23 2.29 -4.94 13.75
N GLY A 24 3.07 -3.88 13.49
CA GLY A 24 4.53 -3.96 13.43
C GLY A 24 5.15 -4.39 14.76
N PHE A 25 4.69 -3.81 15.85
CA PHE A 25 5.14 -4.22 17.19
C PHE A 25 4.83 -5.71 17.46
N VAL A 26 3.62 -6.18 17.11
CA VAL A 26 3.27 -7.60 17.25
C VAL A 26 4.18 -8.47 16.39
N ALA A 27 4.48 -8.07 15.16
CA ALA A 27 5.40 -8.79 14.30
C ALA A 27 6.80 -8.90 14.91
N GLU A 28 7.31 -7.83 15.52
CA GLU A 28 8.59 -7.86 16.24
C GLU A 28 8.55 -8.83 17.42
N GLN A 29 7.48 -8.81 18.22
CA GLN A 29 7.35 -9.70 19.38
C GLN A 29 7.26 -11.18 18.98
N VAL A 30 6.52 -11.50 17.94
CA VAL A 30 6.33 -12.89 17.46
C VAL A 30 7.61 -13.43 16.82
N THR A 31 8.35 -12.59 16.10
CA THR A 31 9.55 -13.03 15.35
C THR A 31 10.84 -12.91 16.18
N GLY A 32 10.86 -12.12 17.23
CA GLY A 32 12.07 -11.74 17.96
C GLY A 32 13.04 -10.87 17.15
N LYS A 33 12.55 -10.24 16.05
CA LYS A 33 13.33 -9.42 15.13
C LYS A 33 12.85 -7.99 15.15
N SER A 34 13.74 -7.02 14.85
CA SER A 34 13.32 -5.64 14.60
C SER A 34 12.54 -5.54 13.30
N TRP A 35 11.70 -4.50 13.17
CA TRP A 35 10.97 -4.22 11.93
C TRP A 35 11.89 -4.19 10.70
N LYS A 36 13.05 -3.56 10.82
CA LYS A 36 14.07 -3.57 9.77
C LYS A 36 14.47 -4.98 9.34
N GLN A 37 14.76 -5.86 10.29
CA GLN A 37 15.14 -7.25 10.00
C GLN A 37 13.98 -8.05 9.38
N ILE A 38 12.75 -7.77 9.80
CA ILE A 38 11.55 -8.40 9.20
C ILE A 38 11.42 -7.98 7.74
N VAL A 39 11.48 -6.69 7.46
CA VAL A 39 11.36 -6.15 6.10
C VAL A 39 12.50 -6.66 5.22
N GLU A 40 13.73 -6.64 5.71
CA GLU A 40 14.91 -7.16 4.99
C GLU A 40 14.70 -8.61 4.59
N GLN A 41 14.39 -9.47 5.54
CA GLN A 41 14.29 -10.91 5.32
C GLN A 41 13.09 -11.32 4.45
N TYR A 42 11.93 -10.70 4.64
CA TYR A 42 10.69 -11.16 4.04
C TYR A 42 10.25 -10.37 2.80
N LEU A 43 10.90 -9.23 2.53
CA LEU A 43 10.56 -8.39 1.38
C LEU A 43 11.81 -7.99 0.56
N VAL A 44 12.79 -7.33 1.17
CA VAL A 44 13.94 -6.75 0.44
C VAL A 44 14.75 -7.83 -0.24
N GLU A 45 15.27 -8.79 0.53
CA GLU A 45 16.09 -9.88 0.00
C GLU A 45 15.36 -10.74 -1.04
N PRO A 46 14.13 -11.26 -0.76
CA PRO A 46 13.43 -12.10 -1.73
C PRO A 46 13.05 -11.39 -3.02
N CYS A 47 12.75 -10.09 -2.96
CA CYS A 47 12.40 -9.27 -4.13
C CYS A 47 13.61 -8.62 -4.81
N ALA A 48 14.81 -8.77 -4.25
CA ALA A 48 16.02 -8.07 -4.69
C ALA A 48 15.74 -6.56 -4.85
N LEU A 49 15.20 -5.94 -3.78
CA LEU A 49 14.97 -4.50 -3.75
C LEU A 49 16.28 -3.79 -3.44
N GLU A 50 16.56 -2.72 -4.17
CA GLU A 50 17.78 -1.93 -4.00
C GLU A 50 17.55 -0.74 -3.06
N VAL A 51 16.33 -0.15 -3.10
CA VAL A 51 15.93 1.00 -2.30
C VAL A 51 14.59 0.70 -1.64
N PHE A 52 14.63 0.10 -0.46
CA PHE A 52 13.42 -0.10 0.34
C PHE A 52 13.77 -0.12 1.83
N GLU A 53 13.34 0.90 2.53
CA GLU A 53 13.57 1.04 3.96
C GLU A 53 12.47 1.87 4.62
N PHE A 54 12.45 1.88 5.94
CA PHE A 54 11.49 2.67 6.70
C PHE A 54 12.18 3.79 7.47
N GLY A 55 11.58 4.97 7.42
CA GLY A 55 11.92 6.10 8.26
C GLY A 55 10.74 6.55 9.12
N ASN A 56 10.94 7.65 9.83
CA ASN A 56 9.87 8.29 10.60
C ASN A 56 10.00 9.82 10.53
N MET A 57 9.31 10.42 9.59
CA MET A 57 9.30 11.87 9.39
C MET A 57 8.65 12.66 10.55
N TRP A 58 7.90 11.98 11.41
CA TRP A 58 7.27 12.59 12.58
C TRP A 58 8.10 12.45 13.85
N SER A 59 9.26 11.78 13.78
CA SER A 59 10.14 11.63 14.92
C SER A 59 10.92 12.92 15.19
N SER A 60 10.96 13.34 16.46
CA SER A 60 11.80 14.45 16.90
C SER A 60 13.31 14.15 16.81
N LEU A 61 13.70 12.93 16.53
CA LEU A 61 15.10 12.49 16.40
C LEU A 61 15.70 12.73 15.01
N GLY A 62 14.95 13.27 14.08
CA GLY A 62 15.42 13.61 12.75
C GLY A 62 14.30 14.21 11.92
N ALA A 63 14.29 15.52 11.75
CA ALA A 63 13.49 16.13 10.70
C ALA A 63 14.03 15.64 9.36
N TRP A 64 13.17 15.30 8.43
CA TRP A 64 13.59 14.97 7.08
C TRP A 64 14.25 16.22 6.44
N ASP A 65 15.48 16.05 5.99
CA ASP A 65 16.26 17.12 5.34
C ASP A 65 16.13 17.14 3.82
N GLY A 66 15.22 16.35 3.26
CA GLY A 66 15.04 16.20 1.82
C GLY A 66 15.82 15.01 1.22
N THR A 67 16.55 14.26 2.04
CA THR A 67 17.29 13.07 1.57
C THR A 67 16.82 11.80 2.28
N PRO A 68 16.78 10.64 1.59
CA PRO A 68 16.45 9.36 2.21
C PRO A 68 17.37 9.02 3.38
N ASP A 69 18.62 9.46 3.36
CA ASP A 69 19.60 9.15 4.40
C ASP A 69 19.26 9.77 5.76
N SER A 70 18.55 10.90 5.80
CA SER A 70 18.10 11.53 7.06
C SER A 70 17.12 10.67 7.85
N LEU A 71 16.45 9.72 7.19
CA LEU A 71 15.48 8.83 7.80
C LEU A 71 16.04 7.42 8.06
N ARG A 72 17.24 7.12 7.53
CA ARG A 72 17.86 5.81 7.68
C ARG A 72 18.25 5.52 9.12
N GLY A 73 18.02 4.28 9.53
CA GLY A 73 18.41 3.81 10.86
C GLY A 73 17.55 4.33 12.00
N GLN A 74 16.41 4.91 11.73
CA GLN A 74 15.45 5.32 12.76
C GLN A 74 15.04 4.10 13.60
N SER A 75 15.11 4.25 14.94
CA SER A 75 14.76 3.17 15.88
C SER A 75 13.24 2.98 16.03
N ASN A 76 12.45 3.92 15.55
CA ASN A 76 10.99 3.89 15.61
C ASN A 76 10.41 4.28 14.25
N PRO A 77 10.40 3.35 13.28
CA PRO A 77 9.89 3.62 11.94
C PRO A 77 8.39 3.90 11.96
N ASN A 78 7.93 4.79 11.11
CA ASN A 78 6.50 4.93 10.83
C ASN A 78 6.07 3.85 9.86
N ILE A 79 5.41 2.81 10.36
CA ILE A 79 5.02 1.65 9.56
C ILE A 79 3.87 2.00 8.60
N GLU A 80 3.02 2.94 8.96
CA GLU A 80 1.90 3.41 8.14
C GLU A 80 2.36 4.07 6.83
N GLY A 81 3.36 4.95 6.89
CA GLY A 81 3.70 5.80 5.76
C GLY A 81 5.19 6.16 5.66
N GLY A 82 6.05 5.50 6.44
CA GLY A 82 7.48 5.81 6.46
C GLY A 82 8.33 5.03 5.47
N ALA A 83 7.72 4.27 4.56
CA ALA A 83 8.48 3.54 3.55
C ALA A 83 9.15 4.49 2.54
N ILE A 84 10.41 4.22 2.24
CA ILE A 84 11.22 4.92 1.24
C ILE A 84 11.56 3.90 0.17
N SER A 85 11.25 4.21 -1.07
CA SER A 85 11.49 3.31 -2.21
C SER A 85 11.68 4.11 -3.50
N ASN A 86 12.07 3.43 -4.56
CA ASN A 86 12.06 3.93 -5.93
C ASN A 86 10.97 3.25 -6.77
N MET A 87 10.74 3.78 -7.98
CA MET A 87 9.70 3.26 -8.88
C MET A 87 9.93 1.80 -9.28
N GLN A 88 11.18 1.39 -9.52
CA GLN A 88 11.53 0.05 -9.94
C GLN A 88 11.23 -0.98 -8.86
N ASP A 89 11.61 -0.68 -7.64
CA ASP A 89 11.41 -1.59 -6.51
C ASP A 89 9.95 -1.65 -6.08
N TYR A 90 9.26 -0.51 -6.10
CA TYR A 90 7.83 -0.50 -5.80
C TYR A 90 7.01 -1.28 -6.85
N ALA A 91 7.41 -1.21 -8.13
CA ALA A 91 6.80 -2.00 -9.20
C ALA A 91 6.97 -3.52 -8.98
N LYS A 92 8.09 -3.98 -8.40
CA LYS A 92 8.27 -5.39 -8.02
C LYS A 92 7.24 -5.82 -6.98
N ILE A 93 6.98 -4.97 -5.98
CA ILE A 93 5.98 -5.22 -4.93
C ILE A 93 4.57 -5.29 -5.52
N LEU A 94 4.18 -4.33 -6.36
CA LEU A 94 2.87 -4.36 -7.04
C LEU A 94 2.72 -5.60 -7.92
N THR A 95 3.78 -5.97 -8.64
CA THR A 95 3.81 -7.17 -9.47
C THR A 95 3.65 -8.44 -8.63
N ALA A 96 4.20 -8.48 -7.42
CA ALA A 96 4.02 -9.63 -6.52
C ALA A 96 2.54 -9.83 -6.14
N HIS A 97 1.79 -8.77 -5.92
CA HIS A 97 0.34 -8.85 -5.69
C HIS A 97 -0.41 -9.42 -6.91
N LEU A 98 -0.06 -8.98 -8.13
CA LEU A 98 -0.65 -9.48 -9.38
C LEU A 98 -0.27 -10.92 -9.71
N ARG A 99 0.85 -11.40 -9.17
CA ARG A 99 1.39 -12.75 -9.42
C ARG A 99 1.15 -13.71 -8.26
N GLY A 100 0.14 -13.48 -7.44
CA GLY A 100 -0.24 -14.36 -6.33
C GLY A 100 0.87 -14.54 -5.30
N GLY A 101 1.61 -13.47 -5.01
CA GLY A 101 2.66 -13.43 -4.00
C GLY A 101 4.06 -13.80 -4.49
N TRP A 102 4.27 -13.90 -5.81
CA TRP A 102 5.60 -14.15 -6.38
C TRP A 102 6.32 -12.86 -6.73
N CYS A 103 7.46 -12.63 -6.10
CA CYS A 103 8.38 -11.56 -6.38
C CYS A 103 9.63 -12.14 -7.07
N GLY A 104 9.75 -11.92 -8.37
CA GLY A 104 10.77 -12.60 -9.17
C GLY A 104 10.60 -14.13 -9.10
N GLY A 105 11.63 -14.82 -8.66
CA GLY A 105 11.64 -16.28 -8.45
C GLY A 105 11.23 -16.73 -7.04
N ASN A 106 10.98 -15.81 -6.12
CA ASN A 106 10.70 -16.10 -4.73
C ASN A 106 9.23 -15.82 -4.38
N ARG A 107 8.66 -16.66 -3.53
CA ARG A 107 7.32 -16.43 -3.00
C ARG A 107 7.42 -15.68 -1.68
N ILE A 108 6.90 -14.46 -1.63
CA ILE A 108 6.85 -13.62 -0.42
C ILE A 108 5.51 -13.72 0.31
N LEU A 109 4.43 -14.07 -0.40
CA LEU A 109 3.11 -14.31 0.15
C LEU A 109 2.50 -15.58 -0.44
N SER A 110 1.71 -16.30 0.32
CA SER A 110 0.87 -17.35 -0.23
C SER A 110 -0.28 -16.75 -1.05
N ILE A 111 -0.92 -17.54 -1.91
CA ILE A 111 -2.14 -17.11 -2.62
C ILE A 111 -3.20 -16.66 -1.61
N ASP A 112 -3.45 -17.48 -0.57
CA ASP A 112 -4.36 -17.15 0.53
C ASP A 112 -3.96 -15.84 1.26
N GLY A 113 -2.66 -15.56 1.40
CA GLY A 113 -2.16 -14.31 1.94
C GLY A 113 -2.54 -13.11 1.07
N VAL A 114 -2.37 -13.20 -0.25
CA VAL A 114 -2.78 -12.15 -1.19
C VAL A 114 -4.30 -11.96 -1.17
N GLU A 115 -5.08 -13.04 -1.19
CA GLU A 115 -6.53 -12.98 -1.12
C GLU A 115 -7.01 -12.32 0.17
N LYS A 116 -6.38 -12.64 1.31
CA LYS A 116 -6.68 -11.99 2.60
C LYS A 116 -6.41 -10.49 2.61
N LEU A 117 -5.35 -10.03 1.95
CA LEU A 117 -5.05 -8.60 1.80
C LEU A 117 -6.11 -7.89 0.95
N GLN A 118 -6.61 -8.56 -0.08
CA GLN A 118 -7.55 -8.03 -1.06
C GLN A 118 -9.02 -8.21 -0.67
N THR A 119 -9.33 -9.00 0.36
CA THR A 119 -10.71 -9.21 0.82
C THR A 119 -11.24 -7.95 1.51
N ASN A 120 -12.46 -7.52 1.14
CA ASN A 120 -13.14 -6.44 1.85
C ASN A 120 -13.42 -6.84 3.30
N ARG A 121 -12.94 -6.04 4.24
CA ARG A 121 -13.06 -6.26 5.69
C ARG A 121 -14.03 -5.29 6.37
N THR A 122 -14.61 -4.38 5.59
CA THR A 122 -15.34 -3.23 6.12
C THR A 122 -16.71 -3.05 5.46
N GLU A 123 -17.21 -4.10 4.83
CA GLU A 123 -18.50 -4.08 4.13
C GLU A 123 -19.67 -3.73 5.07
N GLU A 124 -19.65 -4.26 6.30
CA GLU A 124 -20.65 -3.96 7.33
C GLU A 124 -20.70 -2.47 7.70
N PHE A 125 -19.63 -1.73 7.50
CA PHE A 125 -19.53 -0.28 7.71
C PHE A 125 -19.77 0.52 6.42
N GLN A 126 -20.25 -0.13 5.34
CA GLN A 126 -20.43 0.48 4.02
C GLN A 126 -19.14 1.10 3.46
N ARG A 127 -18.03 0.46 3.72
CA ARG A 127 -16.70 0.79 3.20
C ARG A 127 -16.17 -0.36 2.36
N ASN A 128 -15.25 -0.03 1.47
CA ASN A 128 -14.59 -1.00 0.59
C ASN A 128 -13.09 -0.98 0.87
N TYR A 129 -12.69 -1.61 1.98
CA TYR A 129 -11.31 -1.61 2.43
C TYR A 129 -10.87 -3.01 2.87
N GLY A 130 -9.72 -3.44 2.36
CA GLY A 130 -9.04 -4.66 2.74
C GLY A 130 -7.95 -4.40 3.79
N MET A 131 -6.83 -5.07 3.66
CA MET A 131 -5.66 -4.82 4.49
C MET A 131 -4.66 -3.95 3.71
N GLY A 132 -4.80 -2.63 3.83
CA GLY A 132 -4.00 -1.63 3.11
C GLY A 132 -4.53 -1.25 1.73
N TRP A 133 -5.64 -1.81 1.27
CA TRP A 133 -6.20 -1.54 -0.05
C TRP A 133 -7.62 -1.00 0.00
N ARG A 134 -7.88 0.10 -0.67
CA ARG A 134 -9.23 0.49 -1.09
C ARG A 134 -9.63 -0.37 -2.28
N ILE A 135 -10.90 -0.74 -2.37
CA ILE A 135 -11.39 -1.72 -3.34
C ILE A 135 -12.49 -1.07 -4.19
N SER A 136 -12.31 -1.10 -5.52
CA SER A 136 -13.36 -0.76 -6.46
C SER A 136 -13.88 -2.02 -7.15
N TYR A 137 -15.16 -2.00 -7.50
CA TYR A 137 -15.89 -3.12 -8.08
C TYR A 137 -16.33 -2.80 -9.50
N SER A 138 -16.33 -3.79 -10.36
CA SER A 138 -16.94 -3.74 -11.67
C SER A 138 -18.47 -3.73 -11.58
N THR A 139 -19.14 -3.57 -12.71
CA THR A 139 -20.61 -3.51 -12.79
C THR A 139 -21.29 -4.80 -12.33
N ASP A 140 -20.63 -5.94 -12.46
CA ASP A 140 -21.07 -7.25 -11.97
C ASP A 140 -20.69 -7.52 -10.50
N LYS A 141 -20.20 -6.50 -9.80
CA LYS A 141 -19.75 -6.53 -8.41
C LYS A 141 -18.51 -7.38 -8.15
N THR A 142 -17.71 -7.66 -9.16
CA THR A 142 -16.39 -8.29 -8.99
C THR A 142 -15.38 -7.26 -8.50
N PRO A 143 -14.65 -7.47 -7.37
CA PRO A 143 -13.58 -6.59 -6.96
C PRO A 143 -12.42 -6.72 -7.96
N TYR A 144 -11.89 -5.60 -8.44
CA TYR A 144 -10.86 -5.67 -9.46
C TYR A 144 -9.76 -4.62 -9.32
N LEU A 145 -10.11 -3.40 -8.92
CA LEU A 145 -9.16 -2.31 -8.76
C LEU A 145 -8.88 -2.10 -7.27
N TYR A 146 -7.63 -2.28 -6.91
CA TYR A 146 -7.12 -2.07 -5.56
C TYR A 146 -6.16 -0.89 -5.59
N TRP A 147 -6.33 0.07 -4.68
CA TRP A 147 -5.54 1.30 -4.67
C TRP A 147 -5.37 1.83 -3.26
N ASP A 148 -4.27 2.52 -3.03
CA ASP A 148 -3.94 3.11 -1.74
C ASP A 148 -3.46 4.56 -1.91
N PRO A 149 -4.27 5.55 -1.49
CA PRO A 149 -3.93 6.95 -1.62
C PRO A 149 -3.17 7.45 -0.39
N GLY A 150 -1.95 7.91 -0.58
CA GLY A 150 -1.18 8.61 0.43
C GLY A 150 -1.61 10.07 0.58
N ALA A 151 -1.53 10.59 1.80
CA ALA A 151 -1.97 11.94 2.15
C ALA A 151 -1.28 13.05 1.33
N PHE A 152 -0.06 12.80 0.86
CA PHE A 152 0.74 13.74 0.08
C PHE A 152 0.76 13.43 -1.42
N GLY A 153 -0.21 12.66 -1.92
CA GLY A 153 -0.42 12.43 -3.34
C GLY A 153 0.30 11.22 -3.93
N ALA A 154 0.88 10.35 -3.11
CA ALA A 154 1.36 9.06 -3.58
C ALA A 154 0.18 8.10 -3.74
N VAL A 155 0.08 7.40 -4.86
CA VAL A 155 -0.96 6.38 -5.10
C VAL A 155 -0.37 5.17 -5.76
N ALA A 156 -0.52 4.03 -5.10
CA ALA A 156 -0.30 2.72 -5.67
C ALA A 156 -1.63 2.12 -6.13
N TRP A 157 -1.65 1.39 -7.22
CA TRP A 157 -2.84 0.69 -7.68
C TRP A 157 -2.51 -0.58 -8.47
N ILE A 158 -3.43 -1.54 -8.42
CA ILE A 158 -3.40 -2.75 -9.25
C ILE A 158 -4.82 -3.05 -9.77
N ASP A 159 -4.91 -3.46 -11.02
CA ASP A 159 -6.09 -3.99 -11.68
C ASP A 159 -5.89 -5.48 -11.93
N THR A 160 -6.60 -6.31 -11.18
CA THR A 160 -6.46 -7.77 -11.24
C THR A 160 -7.18 -8.39 -12.44
N LEU A 161 -8.19 -7.72 -13.00
CA LEU A 161 -8.88 -8.20 -14.20
C LEU A 161 -7.98 -8.07 -15.44
N ARG A 162 -7.20 -6.98 -15.50
CA ARG A 162 -6.29 -6.73 -16.61
C ARG A 162 -4.86 -7.15 -16.33
N GLY A 163 -4.53 -7.46 -15.07
CA GLY A 163 -3.17 -7.82 -14.66
C GLY A 163 -2.18 -6.68 -14.88
N ILE A 164 -2.58 -5.47 -14.58
CA ILE A 164 -1.77 -4.25 -14.69
C ILE A 164 -1.74 -3.52 -13.35
N GLY A 165 -0.83 -2.60 -13.20
CA GLY A 165 -0.75 -1.74 -12.03
C GLY A 165 0.17 -0.57 -12.28
N GLY A 166 0.18 0.34 -11.35
CA GLY A 166 0.99 1.54 -11.45
C GLY A 166 1.18 2.24 -10.13
N TYR A 167 2.03 3.23 -10.18
CA TYR A 167 2.33 4.09 -9.06
C TYR A 167 2.44 5.54 -9.54
N MET A 168 1.78 6.44 -8.86
CA MET A 168 1.94 7.87 -9.00
C MET A 168 2.51 8.43 -7.72
N ALA A 169 3.49 9.30 -7.81
CA ALA A 169 3.99 10.09 -6.70
C ALA A 169 4.03 11.57 -7.10
N ILE A 170 3.50 12.40 -6.25
CA ILE A 170 3.67 13.84 -6.30
C ILE A 170 4.22 14.27 -4.93
N ASP A 171 5.01 15.33 -4.93
CA ASP A 171 5.52 15.96 -3.71
C ASP A 171 4.69 17.20 -3.42
N ASP A 172 3.53 16.99 -2.78
CA ASP A 172 2.61 18.07 -2.48
C ASP A 172 2.10 17.98 -1.04
N TYR A 173 2.51 18.94 -0.23
CA TYR A 173 2.05 19.09 1.16
C TYR A 173 0.66 19.72 1.28
N ASP A 174 0.12 20.25 0.18
CA ASP A 174 -1.27 20.71 0.15
C ASP A 174 -2.21 19.52 -0.08
N THR A 175 -2.89 19.12 0.98
CA THR A 175 -3.83 17.98 0.94
C THR A 175 -5.01 18.19 -0.02
N SER A 176 -5.34 19.44 -0.38
CA SER A 176 -6.39 19.72 -1.36
C SER A 176 -5.91 19.42 -2.78
N SER A 177 -4.70 19.83 -3.12
CA SER A 177 -4.08 19.53 -4.42
C SER A 177 -3.78 18.04 -4.56
N SER A 178 -3.25 17.39 -3.53
CA SER A 178 -3.00 15.95 -3.55
C SER A 178 -4.30 15.15 -3.70
N SER A 179 -5.39 15.55 -3.04
CA SER A 179 -6.70 14.94 -3.22
C SER A 179 -7.24 15.10 -4.65
N ALA A 180 -7.03 16.27 -5.27
CA ALA A 180 -7.42 16.50 -6.66
C ALA A 180 -6.63 15.61 -7.63
N ALA A 181 -5.32 15.48 -7.43
CA ALA A 181 -4.46 14.60 -8.24
C ALA A 181 -4.84 13.13 -8.08
N ILE A 182 -5.13 12.68 -6.85
CA ILE A 182 -5.61 11.31 -6.58
C ILE A 182 -6.92 11.05 -7.32
N ASN A 183 -7.89 11.96 -7.24
CA ASN A 183 -9.17 11.83 -7.93
C ASN A 183 -8.98 11.80 -9.45
N LEU A 184 -8.13 12.66 -10.00
CA LEU A 184 -7.80 12.65 -11.43
C LEU A 184 -7.22 11.29 -11.85
N LEU A 185 -6.29 10.74 -11.08
CA LEU A 185 -5.71 9.43 -11.37
C LEU A 185 -6.78 8.34 -11.37
N ILE A 186 -7.56 8.22 -10.30
CA ILE A 186 -8.50 7.11 -10.09
C ILE A 186 -9.68 7.18 -11.06
N PHE A 187 -10.25 8.37 -11.28
CA PHE A 187 -11.51 8.51 -12.02
C PHE A 187 -11.34 8.90 -13.50
N GLU A 188 -10.14 9.37 -13.90
CA GLU A 188 -9.90 9.80 -15.28
C GLU A 188 -8.77 9.00 -15.94
N VAL A 189 -7.59 8.94 -15.30
CA VAL A 189 -6.39 8.36 -15.94
C VAL A 189 -6.44 6.84 -15.95
N ILE A 190 -6.77 6.18 -14.85
CA ILE A 190 -6.86 4.71 -14.80
C ILE A 190 -7.89 4.18 -15.81
N PRO A 191 -9.11 4.70 -15.93
CA PRO A 191 -10.06 4.28 -16.96
C PRO A 191 -9.52 4.41 -18.39
N LEU A 192 -8.74 5.45 -18.69
CA LEU A 192 -8.09 5.59 -20.02
C LEU A 192 -7.04 4.50 -20.24
N ILE A 193 -6.24 4.18 -19.23
CA ILE A 193 -5.26 3.08 -19.28
C ILE A 193 -5.98 1.75 -19.51
N GLU A 194 -7.04 1.49 -18.76
CA GLU A 194 -7.87 0.29 -18.88
C GLU A 194 -8.42 0.12 -20.30
N SER A 195 -9.00 1.19 -20.86
CA SER A 195 -9.52 1.21 -22.21
C SER A 195 -8.44 0.96 -23.26
N ALA A 196 -7.25 1.57 -23.10
CA ALA A 196 -6.13 1.35 -24.00
C ALA A 196 -5.63 -0.10 -23.97
N VAL A 197 -5.56 -0.70 -22.77
CA VAL A 197 -5.17 -2.12 -22.59
C VAL A 197 -6.20 -3.05 -23.22
N ASP A 198 -7.49 -2.80 -23.01
CA ASP A 198 -8.57 -3.64 -23.58
C ASP A 198 -8.60 -3.53 -25.09
N THR A 199 -8.40 -2.34 -25.67
CA THR A 199 -8.25 -2.14 -27.12
C THR A 199 -7.04 -2.90 -27.66
N ALA A 200 -5.88 -2.77 -27.05
CA ALA A 200 -4.66 -3.46 -27.48
C ALA A 200 -4.78 -4.99 -27.42
N ARG A 201 -5.64 -5.51 -26.55
CA ARG A 201 -5.93 -6.95 -26.41
C ARG A 201 -7.11 -7.42 -27.29
N GLY A 202 -7.70 -6.56 -28.08
CA GLY A 202 -8.85 -6.89 -28.93
C GLY A 202 -10.14 -7.18 -28.17
N LYS A 203 -10.29 -6.63 -26.97
CA LYS A 203 -11.48 -6.80 -26.12
C LYS A 203 -12.56 -5.72 -26.37
N LEU A 204 -12.18 -4.64 -27.04
CA LEU A 204 -13.06 -3.56 -27.47
C LEU A 204 -13.02 -3.44 -28.99
N PRO A 205 -14.14 -3.10 -29.63
CA PRO A 205 -14.19 -2.91 -31.08
C PRO A 205 -13.37 -1.71 -31.56
#